data_103c6e6966a9b1b36ee861eee2160da4
#
_entry.id   103c6e6966a9b1b36ee861eee2160da4
#
_cell.length_a   1.000
_cell.length_b   1.000
_cell.length_c   1.000
_cell.angle_alpha   90.00
_cell.angle_beta   90.00
_cell.angle_gamma   90.00
#
_symmetry.space_group_name_H-M   'P 1'
#
loop_
_entity.id
_entity.type
_entity.pdbx_description
1 polymer ?
#
loop_
_entity_poly.entity_id
_entity_poly.type
_entity_poly.pdbx_seq_one_letter_code
_entity_poly.pdbx_strand_id
1 'polypeptide(L)'
;KYIKTMPLLISGAIKIMREDFDTGELLLYFIEKGDTCSMTLTCCMGDKRSEIRAVAENDGLVAMIPVGKMEEWMGKYKSWRAFVFESYNNRFNEMLAAIDNIAFTNMDKRLYNYLLEKSKINNSNIITKTHQEIAYELNSSRVVISRLLKALENEGKIKLNRNNIELLN
;
A
#
# COMPACT_ATOMS: atom_id res chain seq x y z
N LYS A 1 18.58 5.21 -17.68
CA LYS A 1 20.02 5.09 -17.37
C LYS A 1 20.29 3.75 -16.72
N TYR A 2 21.39 3.07 -17.08
CA TYR A 2 21.84 1.86 -16.39
C TYR A 2 22.47 2.24 -15.06
N ILE A 3 22.07 1.57 -14.00
CA ILE A 3 22.54 1.84 -12.65
C ILE A 3 23.58 0.79 -12.29
N LYS A 4 24.77 1.26 -11.87
CA LYS A 4 25.92 0.40 -11.51
C LYS A 4 26.23 0.41 -10.01
N THR A 5 25.49 1.18 -9.24
CA THR A 5 25.68 1.32 -7.80
C THR A 5 24.33 1.39 -7.10
N MET A 6 24.23 0.75 -5.93
CA MET A 6 23.07 0.79 -5.06
C MET A 6 23.26 1.90 -4.01
N PRO A 7 22.29 2.80 -3.83
CA PRO A 7 22.32 3.77 -2.75
C PRO A 7 21.93 3.12 -1.41
N LEU A 8 22.70 3.39 -0.36
CA LEU A 8 22.33 3.15 1.03
C LEU A 8 22.31 4.49 1.74
N LEU A 9 21.17 4.92 2.25
CA LEU A 9 21.01 6.22 2.88
C LEU A 9 21.54 6.21 4.31
N ILE A 10 22.54 7.04 4.56
CA ILE A 10 23.16 7.17 5.89
C ILE A 10 22.46 8.28 6.70
N SER A 11 22.06 9.36 6.05
CA SER A 11 21.29 10.46 6.65
C SER A 11 20.51 11.22 5.59
N GLY A 12 19.47 11.96 6.00
CA GLY A 12 18.57 12.68 5.12
C GLY A 12 17.38 11.84 4.68
N ALA A 13 16.67 12.31 3.66
CA ALA A 13 15.55 11.63 3.02
C ALA A 13 15.57 11.81 1.50
N ILE A 14 15.17 10.78 0.76
CA ILE A 14 15.10 10.80 -0.71
C ILE A 14 13.70 10.39 -1.15
N LYS A 15 13.07 11.20 -2.00
CA LYS A 15 11.83 10.85 -2.70
C LYS A 15 12.14 9.94 -3.89
N ILE A 16 11.40 8.87 -4.03
CA ILE A 16 11.41 8.02 -5.23
C ILE A 16 10.13 8.30 -6.00
N MET A 17 10.31 8.77 -7.23
CA MET A 17 9.24 9.19 -8.11
C MET A 17 9.27 8.40 -9.40
N ARG A 18 8.12 8.22 -10.03
CA ARG A 18 7.98 7.66 -11.38
C ARG A 18 7.37 8.72 -12.29
N GLU A 19 7.95 8.88 -13.46
CA GLU A 19 7.38 9.73 -14.50
C GLU A 19 6.21 9.00 -15.16
N ASP A 20 5.08 9.69 -15.27
CA ASP A 20 3.92 9.27 -16.03
C ASP A 20 3.67 10.30 -17.13
N PHE A 21 3.51 9.83 -18.36
CA PHE A 21 3.39 10.71 -19.54
C PHE A 21 2.11 11.56 -19.53
N ASP A 22 1.05 11.10 -18.84
CA ASP A 22 -0.26 11.74 -18.85
C ASP A 22 -0.53 12.57 -17.59
N THR A 23 0.00 12.16 -16.44
CA THR A 23 -0.33 12.74 -15.12
C THR A 23 0.84 13.47 -14.45
N GLY A 24 2.03 13.43 -15.06
CA GLY A 24 3.23 14.04 -14.50
C GLY A 24 4.04 13.08 -13.63
N GLU A 25 4.55 13.54 -12.48
CA GLU A 25 5.37 12.73 -11.59
C GLU A 25 4.52 12.12 -10.45
N LEU A 26 4.58 10.81 -10.27
CA LEU A 26 3.97 10.10 -9.16
C LEU A 26 5.02 9.81 -8.08
N LEU A 27 4.79 10.29 -6.86
CA LEU A 27 5.56 9.90 -5.69
C LEU A 27 5.23 8.45 -5.34
N LEU A 28 6.26 7.58 -5.35
CA LEU A 28 6.11 6.18 -4.99
C LEU A 28 6.32 5.96 -3.49
N TYR A 29 7.46 6.43 -2.96
CA TYR A 29 7.82 6.30 -1.54
C TYR A 29 9.02 7.18 -1.18
N PHE A 30 9.31 7.26 0.10
CA PHE A 30 10.53 7.86 0.63
C PHE A 30 11.53 6.77 1.02
N ILE A 31 12.81 7.09 0.89
CA ILE A 31 13.93 6.33 1.47
C ILE A 31 14.43 7.13 2.66
N GLU A 32 14.51 6.50 3.82
CA GLU A 32 14.97 7.08 5.06
C GLU A 32 16.32 6.49 5.50
N LYS A 33 16.85 6.99 6.60
CA LYS A 33 18.12 6.51 7.14
C LYS A 33 18.13 4.99 7.38
N GLY A 34 19.12 4.30 6.83
CA GLY A 34 19.27 2.85 6.89
C GLY A 34 18.61 2.10 5.74
N ASP A 35 17.81 2.78 4.92
CA ASP A 35 17.11 2.18 3.79
C ASP A 35 17.93 2.22 2.49
N THR A 36 17.48 1.40 1.55
CA THR A 36 17.93 1.39 0.16
C THR A 36 16.76 1.47 -0.81
N CYS A 37 17.06 1.77 -2.06
CA CYS A 37 16.07 1.76 -3.13
C CYS A 37 15.93 0.34 -3.72
N SER A 38 14.82 -0.36 -3.42
CA SER A 38 14.54 -1.70 -3.96
C SER A 38 14.44 -1.72 -5.50
N MET A 39 13.95 -0.64 -6.13
CA MET A 39 13.94 -0.50 -7.58
C MET A 39 15.35 -0.43 -8.15
N THR A 40 16.26 0.26 -7.48
CA THR A 40 17.69 0.29 -7.86
C THR A 40 18.34 -1.07 -7.71
N LEU A 41 18.03 -1.83 -6.65
CA LEU A 41 18.47 -3.22 -6.49
C LEU A 41 18.09 -4.08 -7.70
N THR A 42 16.82 -4.02 -8.10
CA THR A 42 16.31 -4.77 -9.26
C THR A 42 17.01 -4.36 -10.56
N CYS A 43 17.24 -3.07 -10.77
CA CYS A 43 17.94 -2.57 -11.96
C CYS A 43 19.40 -3.00 -11.99
N CYS A 44 20.08 -2.97 -10.83
CA CYS A 44 21.47 -3.39 -10.72
C CYS A 44 21.67 -4.87 -11.01
N MET A 45 20.80 -5.73 -10.48
CA MET A 45 20.90 -7.20 -10.63
C MET A 45 20.39 -7.69 -11.99
N GLY A 46 19.49 -6.96 -12.64
CA GLY A 46 18.84 -7.39 -13.88
C GLY A 46 19.33 -6.65 -15.14
N ASP A 47 20.36 -5.82 -15.04
CA ASP A 47 20.86 -4.96 -16.14
C ASP A 47 19.73 -4.18 -16.85
N LYS A 48 18.77 -3.69 -16.05
CA LYS A 48 17.60 -2.96 -16.53
C LYS A 48 17.81 -1.45 -16.41
N ARG A 49 17.13 -0.70 -17.29
CA ARG A 49 17.08 0.76 -17.15
C ARG A 49 16.22 1.15 -15.97
N SER A 50 16.66 2.18 -15.23
CA SER A 50 15.85 2.79 -14.20
C SER A 50 14.69 3.56 -14.80
N GLU A 51 13.48 3.30 -14.29
CA GLU A 51 12.23 4.00 -14.62
C GLU A 51 11.82 4.96 -13.50
N ILE A 52 12.71 5.18 -12.54
CA ILE A 52 12.44 6.06 -11.42
C ILE A 52 13.38 7.27 -11.42
N ARG A 53 12.92 8.33 -10.78
CA ARG A 53 13.67 9.52 -10.43
C ARG A 53 13.82 9.59 -8.92
N ALA A 54 15.05 9.75 -8.44
CA ALA A 54 15.36 9.95 -7.03
C ALA A 54 15.71 11.43 -6.80
N VAL A 55 15.05 12.07 -5.84
CA VAL A 55 15.22 13.48 -5.51
C VAL A 55 15.45 13.61 -4.00
N ALA A 56 16.56 14.25 -3.62
CA ALA A 56 16.82 14.54 -2.21
C ALA A 56 15.77 15.54 -1.67
N GLU A 57 15.14 15.19 -0.55
CA GLU A 57 14.18 16.07 0.14
C GLU A 57 14.91 17.10 1.00
N ASN A 58 16.05 16.70 1.54
CA ASN A 58 16.92 17.53 2.37
C ASN A 58 18.38 17.09 2.20
N ASP A 59 19.29 17.81 2.80
CA ASP A 59 20.70 17.44 2.82
C ASP A 59 20.90 16.09 3.48
N GLY A 60 21.74 15.24 2.86
CA GLY A 60 21.95 13.90 3.34
C GLY A 60 23.24 13.26 2.81
N LEU A 61 23.58 12.12 3.39
CA LEU A 61 24.73 11.30 3.03
C LEU A 61 24.27 9.95 2.49
N VAL A 62 24.76 9.58 1.31
CA VAL A 62 24.44 8.32 0.64
C VAL A 62 25.74 7.54 0.41
N ALA A 63 25.77 6.29 0.86
CA ALA A 63 26.82 5.35 0.47
C ALA A 63 26.43 4.67 -0.84
N MET A 64 27.25 4.80 -1.88
CA MET A 64 27.05 4.19 -3.19
C MET A 64 27.81 2.86 -3.28
N ILE A 65 27.10 1.76 -3.19
CA ILE A 65 27.67 0.40 -3.16
C ILE A 65 27.75 -0.15 -4.59
N PRO A 66 28.93 -0.50 -5.11
CA PRO A 66 29.05 -1.11 -6.44
C PRO A 66 28.30 -2.45 -6.54
N VAL A 67 27.68 -2.72 -7.71
CA VAL A 67 26.91 -3.95 -7.98
C VAL A 67 27.70 -5.22 -7.66
N GLY A 68 28.95 -5.31 -8.10
CA GLY A 68 29.79 -6.48 -7.82
C GLY A 68 30.01 -6.75 -6.31
N LYS A 69 29.98 -5.68 -5.48
CA LYS A 69 30.03 -5.87 -4.01
C LYS A 69 28.71 -6.37 -3.44
N MET A 70 27.59 -5.96 -4.01
CA MET A 70 26.28 -6.48 -3.61
C MET A 70 26.18 -7.98 -3.86
N GLU A 71 26.60 -8.45 -5.05
CA GLU A 71 26.60 -9.87 -5.40
C GLU A 71 27.53 -10.68 -4.49
N GLU A 72 28.76 -10.20 -4.27
CA GLU A 72 29.71 -10.81 -3.34
C GLU A 72 29.09 -10.95 -1.94
N TRP A 73 28.47 -9.90 -1.42
CA TRP A 73 27.90 -9.88 -0.08
C TRP A 73 26.62 -10.72 0.05
N MET A 74 25.85 -10.86 -1.01
CA MET A 74 24.70 -11.79 -1.06
C MET A 74 25.15 -13.24 -0.82
N GLY A 75 26.29 -13.64 -1.38
CA GLY A 75 26.89 -14.96 -1.14
C GLY A 75 27.52 -15.11 0.24
N LYS A 76 28.15 -14.04 0.73
CA LYS A 76 29.05 -14.10 1.91
C LYS A 76 28.36 -13.81 3.25
N TYR A 77 27.44 -12.82 3.29
CA TYR A 77 26.87 -12.32 4.55
C TYR A 77 25.37 -12.60 4.68
N LYS A 78 25.00 -13.38 5.69
CA LYS A 78 23.60 -13.67 6.01
C LYS A 78 22.82 -12.38 6.36
N SER A 79 23.44 -11.46 7.09
CA SER A 79 22.84 -10.17 7.46
C SER A 79 22.54 -9.30 6.24
N TRP A 80 23.41 -9.30 5.22
CA TRP A 80 23.17 -8.59 3.98
C TRP A 80 21.97 -9.16 3.21
N ARG A 81 21.89 -10.49 3.10
CA ARG A 81 20.72 -11.16 2.49
C ARG A 81 19.42 -10.80 3.23
N ALA A 82 19.44 -10.87 4.57
CA ALA A 82 18.29 -10.51 5.38
C ALA A 82 17.86 -9.05 5.14
N PHE A 83 18.79 -8.10 5.12
CA PHE A 83 18.56 -6.69 4.84
C PHE A 83 17.92 -6.49 3.47
N VAL A 84 18.41 -7.14 2.42
CA VAL A 84 17.85 -7.04 1.07
C VAL A 84 16.42 -7.55 1.02
N PHE A 85 16.14 -8.74 1.59
CA PHE A 85 14.80 -9.30 1.64
C PHE A 85 13.83 -8.46 2.47
N GLU A 86 14.29 -7.92 3.59
CA GLU A 86 13.51 -7.02 4.43
C GLU A 86 13.16 -5.72 3.69
N SER A 87 14.10 -5.15 2.95
CA SER A 87 13.84 -3.97 2.11
C SER A 87 12.76 -4.23 1.06
N TYR A 88 12.75 -5.40 0.41
CA TYR A 88 11.68 -5.79 -0.51
C TYR A 88 10.35 -6.03 0.20
N ASN A 89 10.37 -6.72 1.33
CA ASN A 89 9.16 -6.99 2.11
C ASN A 89 8.48 -5.70 2.59
N ASN A 90 9.26 -4.73 3.05
CA ASN A 90 8.73 -3.43 3.47
C ASN A 90 8.05 -2.71 2.30
N ARG A 91 8.68 -2.67 1.12
CA ARG A 91 8.08 -2.07 -0.09
C ARG A 91 6.82 -2.79 -0.54
N PHE A 92 6.82 -4.13 -0.46
CA PHE A 92 5.62 -4.92 -0.77
C PHE A 92 4.46 -4.61 0.17
N ASN A 93 4.71 -4.51 1.47
CA ASN A 93 3.71 -4.14 2.47
C ASN A 93 3.17 -2.72 2.26
N GLU A 94 4.03 -1.75 1.91
CA GLU A 94 3.60 -0.39 1.57
C GLU A 94 2.70 -0.37 0.31
N MET A 95 3.04 -1.16 -0.71
CA MET A 95 2.19 -1.30 -1.90
C MET A 95 0.82 -1.91 -1.55
N LEU A 96 0.77 -2.95 -0.73
CA LEU A 96 -0.48 -3.54 -0.27
C LEU A 96 -1.33 -2.52 0.51
N ALA A 97 -0.70 -1.74 1.39
CA ALA A 97 -1.39 -0.68 2.12
C ALA A 97 -1.93 0.42 1.20
N ALA A 98 -1.20 0.79 0.15
CA ALA A 98 -1.66 1.77 -0.85
C ALA A 98 -2.84 1.22 -1.66
N ILE A 99 -2.78 -0.03 -2.09
CA ILE A 99 -3.89 -0.72 -2.78
C ILE A 99 -5.11 -0.79 -1.86
N ASP A 100 -4.92 -1.16 -0.61
CA ASP A 100 -5.97 -1.17 0.40
C ASP A 100 -6.61 0.21 0.54
N ASN A 101 -5.83 1.27 0.67
CA ASN A 101 -6.35 2.63 0.77
C ASN A 101 -7.20 3.02 -0.46
N ILE A 102 -6.73 2.73 -1.67
CA ILE A 102 -7.48 3.02 -2.90
C ILE A 102 -8.78 2.20 -2.96
N ALA A 103 -8.71 0.91 -2.63
CA ALA A 103 -9.87 0.03 -2.64
C ALA A 103 -10.90 0.41 -1.57
N PHE A 104 -10.45 0.85 -0.40
CA PHE A 104 -11.32 1.15 0.75
C PHE A 104 -11.89 2.57 0.74
N THR A 105 -11.19 3.57 0.22
CA THR A 105 -11.67 4.96 0.20
C THR A 105 -12.99 5.13 -0.58
N ASN A 106 -13.30 4.21 -1.51
CA ASN A 106 -14.56 4.19 -2.22
C ASN A 106 -15.54 3.12 -1.69
N MET A 107 -15.06 2.09 -0.99
CA MET A 107 -15.91 0.97 -0.56
C MET A 107 -16.74 1.31 0.67
N ASP A 108 -16.23 2.13 1.59
CA ASP A 108 -16.98 2.62 2.76
C ASP A 108 -18.21 3.43 2.32
N LYS A 109 -18.02 4.36 1.37
CA LYS A 109 -19.12 5.15 0.78
C LYS A 109 -20.11 4.26 0.02
N ARG A 110 -19.60 3.31 -0.78
CA ARG A 110 -20.45 2.36 -1.52
C ARG A 110 -21.27 1.49 -0.57
N LEU A 111 -20.65 0.97 0.48
CA LEU A 111 -21.33 0.18 1.50
C LEU A 111 -22.41 0.99 2.23
N TYR A 112 -22.09 2.21 2.66
CA TYR A 112 -23.08 3.05 3.35
C TYR A 112 -24.24 3.43 2.43
N ASN A 113 -23.99 3.84 1.21
CA ASN A 113 -25.02 4.12 0.21
C ASN A 113 -25.90 2.89 -0.08
N TYR A 114 -25.27 1.72 -0.23
CA TYR A 114 -25.99 0.46 -0.39
C TYR A 114 -26.96 0.19 0.78
N LEU A 115 -26.52 0.38 2.03
CA LEU A 115 -27.37 0.22 3.21
C LEU A 115 -28.55 1.22 3.20
N LEU A 116 -28.28 2.49 2.83
CA LEU A 116 -29.33 3.51 2.71
C LEU A 116 -30.35 3.15 1.63
N GLU A 117 -29.90 2.66 0.47
CA GLU A 117 -30.81 2.24 -0.62
C GLU A 117 -31.65 1.04 -0.20
N LYS A 118 -31.06 0.04 0.45
CA LYS A 118 -31.80 -1.13 0.97
C LYS A 118 -32.83 -0.73 2.00
N SER A 119 -32.53 0.20 2.89
CA SER A 119 -33.46 0.75 3.86
C SER A 119 -34.66 1.42 3.19
N LYS A 120 -34.41 2.25 2.16
CA LYS A 120 -35.47 2.90 1.39
C LYS A 120 -36.38 1.90 0.66
N ILE A 121 -35.76 0.91 -0.02
CA ILE A 121 -36.50 -0.11 -0.78
C ILE A 121 -37.38 -0.95 0.15
N ASN A 122 -36.86 -1.34 1.31
CA ASN A 122 -37.58 -2.18 2.28
C ASN A 122 -38.50 -1.36 3.19
N ASN A 123 -38.47 -0.05 3.10
CA ASN A 123 -39.14 0.88 4.01
C ASN A 123 -38.90 0.55 5.50
N SER A 124 -37.65 0.18 5.80
CA SER A 124 -37.22 -0.28 7.13
C SER A 124 -35.74 0.04 7.34
N ASN A 125 -35.36 0.51 8.52
CA ASN A 125 -33.98 0.74 8.90
C ASN A 125 -33.23 -0.56 9.26
N ILE A 126 -33.91 -1.71 9.23
CA ILE A 126 -33.33 -3.02 9.55
C ILE A 126 -33.05 -3.77 8.24
N ILE A 127 -31.79 -4.13 8.05
CA ILE A 127 -31.31 -4.87 6.89
C ILE A 127 -30.92 -6.28 7.32
N THR A 128 -31.68 -7.28 6.87
CA THR A 128 -31.47 -8.70 7.19
C THR A 128 -30.61 -9.42 6.17
N LYS A 129 -29.40 -8.90 5.95
CA LYS A 129 -28.41 -9.51 5.05
C LYS A 129 -27.16 -9.89 5.80
N THR A 130 -26.58 -11.02 5.41
CA THR A 130 -25.27 -11.46 5.90
C THR A 130 -24.14 -10.64 5.29
N HIS A 131 -23.01 -10.55 6.00
CA HIS A 131 -21.81 -9.90 5.47
C HIS A 131 -21.31 -10.54 4.16
N GLN A 132 -21.58 -11.85 3.96
CA GLN A 132 -21.22 -12.56 2.73
C GLN A 132 -22.10 -12.14 1.55
N GLU A 133 -23.41 -11.98 1.75
CA GLU A 133 -24.33 -11.50 0.71
C GLU A 133 -24.02 -10.07 0.30
N ILE A 134 -23.75 -9.19 1.27
CA ILE A 134 -23.35 -7.80 1.02
C ILE A 134 -22.03 -7.77 0.25
N ALA A 135 -21.06 -8.61 0.63
CA ALA A 135 -19.79 -8.73 -0.06
C ALA A 135 -19.97 -9.15 -1.53
N TYR A 136 -20.83 -10.12 -1.77
CA TYR A 136 -21.16 -10.56 -3.13
C TYR A 136 -21.81 -9.44 -3.97
N GLU A 137 -22.81 -8.74 -3.42
CA GLU A 137 -23.53 -7.67 -4.12
C GLU A 137 -22.63 -6.44 -4.40
N LEU A 138 -21.63 -6.19 -3.56
CA LEU A 138 -20.68 -5.08 -3.73
C LEU A 138 -19.38 -5.48 -4.44
N ASN A 139 -19.25 -6.72 -4.93
CA ASN A 139 -18.02 -7.27 -5.51
C ASN A 139 -16.80 -7.09 -4.60
N SER A 140 -16.94 -7.50 -3.34
CA SER A 140 -15.93 -7.38 -2.30
C SER A 140 -15.76 -8.69 -1.52
N SER A 141 -14.84 -8.72 -0.56
CA SER A 141 -14.69 -9.88 0.33
C SER A 141 -15.49 -9.69 1.63
N ARG A 142 -15.93 -10.83 2.23
CA ARG A 142 -16.61 -10.82 3.54
C ARG A 142 -15.77 -10.12 4.61
N VAL A 143 -14.44 -10.32 4.57
CA VAL A 143 -13.51 -9.73 5.55
C VAL A 143 -13.54 -8.21 5.46
N VAL A 144 -13.49 -7.67 4.24
CA VAL A 144 -13.56 -6.23 3.96
C VAL A 144 -14.89 -5.65 4.46
N ILE A 145 -16.01 -6.25 4.07
CA ILE A 145 -17.33 -5.79 4.50
C ILE A 145 -17.47 -5.83 6.02
N SER A 146 -17.02 -6.90 6.68
CA SER A 146 -17.07 -7.00 8.15
C SER A 146 -16.29 -5.89 8.84
N ARG A 147 -15.10 -5.53 8.31
CA ARG A 147 -14.26 -4.44 8.84
C ARG A 147 -14.93 -3.09 8.65
N LEU A 148 -15.49 -2.84 7.46
CA LEU A 148 -16.16 -1.57 7.14
C LEU A 148 -17.46 -1.38 7.93
N LEU A 149 -18.25 -2.44 8.09
CA LEU A 149 -19.44 -2.39 8.94
C LEU A 149 -19.06 -2.06 10.39
N LYS A 150 -17.97 -2.64 10.90
CA LYS A 150 -17.49 -2.31 12.24
C LYS A 150 -17.01 -0.85 12.37
N ALA A 151 -16.40 -0.30 11.32
CA ALA A 151 -16.04 1.11 11.26
C ALA A 151 -17.30 2.01 11.29
N LEU A 152 -18.31 1.71 10.48
CA LEU A 152 -19.60 2.44 10.48
C LEU A 152 -20.32 2.36 11.82
N GLU A 153 -20.22 1.22 12.53
CA GLU A 153 -20.76 1.09 13.88
C GLU A 153 -20.01 1.98 14.87
N ASN A 154 -18.68 2.02 14.81
CA ASN A 154 -17.86 2.89 15.65
C ASN A 154 -18.12 4.39 15.38
N GLU A 155 -18.49 4.74 14.15
CA GLU A 155 -18.92 6.08 13.76
C GLU A 155 -20.37 6.41 14.21
N GLY A 156 -21.09 5.45 14.79
CA GLY A 156 -22.48 5.63 15.22
C GLY A 156 -23.50 5.71 14.09
N LYS A 157 -23.14 5.30 12.88
CA LYS A 157 -24.03 5.32 11.70
C LYS A 157 -24.95 4.10 11.61
N ILE A 158 -24.48 2.98 12.16
CA ILE A 158 -25.20 1.72 12.18
C ILE A 158 -25.04 1.02 13.53
N LYS A 159 -25.88 0.02 13.78
CA LYS A 159 -25.73 -0.93 14.88
C LYS A 159 -25.73 -2.35 14.33
N LEU A 160 -24.72 -3.12 14.69
CA LEU A 160 -24.61 -4.53 14.29
C LEU A 160 -25.31 -5.42 15.34
N ASN A 161 -26.33 -6.14 14.90
CA ASN A 161 -27.03 -7.14 15.73
C ASN A 161 -26.72 -8.55 15.18
N ARG A 162 -27.09 -9.58 15.90
CA ARG A 162 -26.75 -10.98 15.58
C ARG A 162 -27.12 -11.41 14.16
N ASN A 163 -28.22 -10.93 13.61
CA ASN A 163 -28.71 -11.32 12.27
C ASN A 163 -29.18 -10.14 11.42
N ASN A 164 -28.91 -8.93 11.82
CA ASN A 164 -29.31 -7.75 11.08
C ASN A 164 -28.38 -6.55 11.34
N ILE A 165 -28.46 -5.59 10.46
CA ILE A 165 -27.78 -4.31 10.53
C ILE A 165 -28.86 -3.24 10.64
N GLU A 166 -28.79 -2.42 11.65
CA GLU A 166 -29.74 -1.33 11.89
C GLU A 166 -29.08 0.01 11.55
N LEU A 167 -29.69 0.77 10.65
CA LEU A 167 -29.28 2.15 10.35
C LEU A 167 -29.73 3.07 11.48
N LEU A 168 -28.78 3.84 12.00
CA LEU A 168 -29.04 4.88 13.00
C LEU A 168 -29.18 6.23 12.27
N ASN A 169 -30.30 6.93 12.53
CA ASN A 169 -30.56 8.27 12.00
C ASN A 169 -29.76 9.34 12.71
#